data_51272387c9b48dba3184f495768ff34a
#
_entry.id   51272387c9b48dba3184f495768ff34a
#
_cell.length_a   1.000
_cell.length_b   1.000
_cell.length_c   1.000
_cell.angle_alpha   90.00
_cell.angle_beta   90.00
_cell.angle_gamma   90.00
#
_symmetry.space_group_name_H-M   'P 1'
#
loop_
_entity.id
_entity.type
_entity.pdbx_description
1 polymer ?
#
loop_
_entity_poly.entity_id
_entity_poly.type
_entity_poly.pdbx_seq_one_letter_code
_entity_poly.pdbx_strand_id
1 'polypeptide(L)'
;MSTIEIDDLTKAYGRKRVVDGLSFTVRPGSVTGFLGPNGAGKSTTLRMALGLSRPDRGTARIQGRGYHEHAEPLRVVGALLDARWAHPKRSARAHLTWLAHSNRIDTGRVDEVLARVGLTEVAEQRVGGFSLGMSQRLGLAGALLGDPGILILDEPANGLDPEGIAWMRGLLRQLAAEGRSVLVSSHLLAEMAQLADDVVVIGRGRLIKQCSIAELTTVDASTAGEVLVRGPEPGRLRELLTHAGATVTDGVPGPDPSAPPLLVTGLSCEDIGRAVAGAGLVLFELTPRRGTVEDAYLQLTGSSVEYRGSVRPAEERAV
;
A
#
# COMPACT_ATOMS: atom_id res chain seq x y z
N MET A 1 -10.87 -21.59 3.32
CA MET A 1 -10.96 -21.47 1.84
C MET A 1 -10.63 -20.02 1.52
N SER A 2 -9.87 -19.73 0.46
CA SER A 2 -9.57 -18.37 0.02
C SER A 2 -10.81 -17.67 -0.55
N THR A 3 -10.88 -16.35 -0.38
CA THR A 3 -12.02 -15.54 -0.86
C THR A 3 -11.79 -15.06 -2.29
N ILE A 4 -10.53 -14.72 -2.63
CA ILE A 4 -10.07 -14.37 -3.97
C ILE A 4 -8.87 -15.25 -4.29
N GLU A 5 -8.86 -15.84 -5.46
CA GLU A 5 -7.79 -16.72 -5.96
C GLU A 5 -7.35 -16.21 -7.32
N ILE A 6 -6.10 -15.86 -7.44
CA ILE A 6 -5.44 -15.48 -8.69
C ILE A 6 -4.41 -16.57 -8.99
N ASP A 7 -4.51 -17.18 -10.17
CA ASP A 7 -3.67 -18.31 -10.57
C ASP A 7 -3.10 -18.11 -11.96
N ASP A 8 -1.75 -18.01 -12.04
CA ASP A 8 -0.94 -17.86 -13.25
C ASP A 8 -1.45 -16.75 -14.20
N LEU A 9 -1.95 -15.66 -13.60
CA LEU A 9 -2.63 -14.59 -14.34
C LEU A 9 -1.63 -13.82 -15.19
N THR A 10 -1.91 -13.71 -16.49
CA THR A 10 -1.04 -13.03 -17.45
C THR A 10 -1.86 -12.10 -18.35
N LYS A 11 -1.32 -10.89 -18.59
CA LYS A 11 -1.91 -9.88 -19.49
C LYS A 11 -0.85 -9.06 -20.17
N ALA A 12 -0.99 -8.93 -21.50
CA ALA A 12 -0.16 -8.04 -22.32
C ALA A 12 -1.03 -7.03 -23.06
N TYR A 13 -0.50 -5.84 -23.28
CA TYR A 13 -1.05 -4.82 -24.17
C TYR A 13 -0.02 -4.51 -25.26
N GLY A 14 -0.31 -4.96 -26.46
CA GLY A 14 0.67 -4.95 -27.54
C GLY A 14 1.90 -5.81 -27.20
N ARG A 15 3.08 -5.19 -27.20
CA ARG A 15 4.34 -5.88 -26.85
C ARG A 15 4.67 -5.85 -25.35
N LYS A 16 3.93 -5.06 -24.56
CA LYS A 16 4.21 -4.89 -23.13
C LYS A 16 3.40 -5.88 -22.31
N ARG A 17 4.08 -6.79 -21.59
CA ARG A 17 3.47 -7.65 -20.59
C ARG A 17 3.33 -6.86 -19.29
N VAL A 18 2.07 -6.62 -18.87
CA VAL A 18 1.74 -5.82 -17.69
C VAL A 18 1.53 -6.69 -16.46
N VAL A 19 0.99 -7.91 -16.64
CA VAL A 19 0.88 -8.96 -15.62
C VAL A 19 1.49 -10.23 -16.20
N ASP A 20 2.32 -10.92 -15.44
CA ASP A 20 3.16 -12.01 -15.93
C ASP A 20 3.25 -13.17 -14.94
N GLY A 21 2.35 -14.15 -15.07
CA GLY A 21 2.33 -15.34 -14.25
C GLY A 21 2.04 -15.07 -12.78
N LEU A 22 1.16 -14.09 -12.50
CA LEU A 22 0.84 -13.67 -11.13
C LEU A 22 -0.08 -14.66 -10.44
N SER A 23 0.34 -15.15 -9.25
CA SER A 23 -0.47 -16.03 -8.42
C SER A 23 -0.44 -15.57 -6.97
N PHE A 24 -1.62 -15.41 -6.36
CA PHE A 24 -1.78 -15.11 -4.93
C PHE A 24 -3.21 -15.40 -4.47
N THR A 25 -3.44 -15.41 -3.16
CA THR A 25 -4.75 -15.62 -2.56
C THR A 25 -5.07 -14.57 -1.52
N VAL A 26 -6.36 -14.29 -1.32
CA VAL A 26 -6.87 -13.41 -0.25
C VAL A 26 -7.61 -14.26 0.76
N ARG A 27 -7.29 -14.09 2.05
CA ARG A 27 -7.93 -14.80 3.14
C ARG A 27 -9.31 -14.20 3.46
N PRO A 28 -10.28 -14.99 3.93
CA PRO A 28 -11.56 -14.46 4.37
C PRO A 28 -11.42 -13.64 5.66
N GLY A 29 -12.23 -12.59 5.80
CA GLY A 29 -12.31 -11.80 7.02
C GLY A 29 -11.05 -11.00 7.36
N SER A 30 -10.20 -10.69 6.36
CA SER A 30 -8.96 -9.95 6.56
C SER A 30 -8.84 -8.79 5.56
N VAL A 31 -8.00 -7.82 5.91
CA VAL A 31 -7.56 -6.77 4.99
C VAL A 31 -6.23 -7.20 4.36
N THR A 32 -6.23 -7.36 3.04
CA THR A 32 -5.02 -7.66 2.26
C THR A 32 -4.59 -6.43 1.47
N GLY A 33 -3.40 -5.94 1.73
CA GLY A 33 -2.75 -4.87 0.96
C GLY A 33 -2.15 -5.43 -0.33
N PHE A 34 -2.50 -4.86 -1.48
CA PHE A 34 -1.93 -5.19 -2.78
C PHE A 34 -0.96 -4.10 -3.22
N LEU A 35 0.32 -4.31 -2.93
CA LEU A 35 1.37 -3.32 -2.98
C LEU A 35 2.21 -3.44 -4.24
N GLY A 36 2.61 -2.30 -4.79
CA GLY A 36 3.53 -2.24 -5.92
C GLY A 36 3.68 -0.82 -6.45
N PRO A 37 4.79 -0.49 -7.11
CA PRO A 37 4.98 0.82 -7.73
C PRO A 37 3.93 1.08 -8.82
N ASN A 38 3.84 2.34 -9.25
CA ASN A 38 2.99 2.70 -10.38
C ASN A 38 3.46 1.93 -11.64
N GLY A 39 2.51 1.38 -12.39
CA GLY A 39 2.80 0.52 -13.54
C GLY A 39 3.11 -0.94 -13.21
N ALA A 40 3.13 -1.36 -11.94
CA ALA A 40 3.40 -2.75 -11.54
C ALA A 40 2.31 -3.77 -11.95
N GLY A 41 1.15 -3.31 -12.44
CA GLY A 41 0.07 -4.19 -12.89
C GLY A 41 -1.12 -4.28 -11.92
N LYS A 42 -1.15 -3.52 -10.81
CA LYS A 42 -2.21 -3.57 -9.78
C LYS A 42 -3.61 -3.42 -10.37
N SER A 43 -3.93 -2.26 -10.95
CA SER A 43 -5.26 -1.99 -11.53
C SER A 43 -5.66 -2.98 -12.62
N THR A 44 -4.69 -3.45 -13.43
CA THR A 44 -4.95 -4.47 -14.45
C THR A 44 -5.36 -5.79 -13.83
N THR A 45 -4.68 -6.21 -12.75
CA THR A 45 -5.02 -7.43 -12.00
C THR A 45 -6.42 -7.32 -11.39
N LEU A 46 -6.74 -6.19 -10.72
CA LEU A 46 -8.07 -5.99 -10.13
C LEU A 46 -9.18 -5.98 -11.20
N ARG A 47 -8.93 -5.37 -12.36
CA ARG A 47 -9.89 -5.41 -13.49
C ARG A 47 -10.08 -6.82 -14.04
N MET A 48 -9.04 -7.65 -14.09
CA MET A 48 -9.17 -9.05 -14.49
C MET A 48 -9.95 -9.86 -13.44
N ALA A 49 -9.70 -9.63 -12.15
CA ALA A 49 -10.45 -10.28 -11.07
C ALA A 49 -11.95 -9.99 -11.13
N LEU A 50 -12.32 -8.77 -11.56
CA LEU A 50 -13.72 -8.34 -11.73
C LEU A 50 -14.28 -8.64 -13.13
N GLY A 51 -13.57 -9.38 -13.97
CA GLY A 51 -14.05 -9.72 -15.32
C GLY A 51 -14.10 -8.53 -16.30
N LEU A 52 -13.61 -7.35 -15.93
CA LEU A 52 -13.58 -6.15 -16.77
C LEU A 52 -12.47 -6.17 -17.83
N SER A 53 -11.51 -7.06 -17.66
CA SER A 53 -10.46 -7.34 -18.64
C SER A 53 -10.22 -8.83 -18.72
N ARG A 54 -10.21 -9.39 -19.92
CA ARG A 54 -9.95 -10.82 -20.12
C ARG A 54 -8.45 -11.07 -19.98
N PRO A 55 -8.01 -12.02 -19.13
CA PRO A 55 -6.61 -12.45 -19.09
C PRO A 55 -6.24 -13.16 -20.39
N ASP A 56 -4.95 -13.09 -20.75
CA ASP A 56 -4.41 -13.85 -21.89
C ASP A 56 -4.08 -15.28 -21.45
N ARG A 57 -3.78 -15.48 -20.14
CA ARG A 57 -3.55 -16.78 -19.52
C ARG A 57 -3.92 -16.71 -18.03
N GLY A 58 -4.17 -17.86 -17.44
CA GLY A 58 -4.49 -18.01 -16.02
C GLY A 58 -5.94 -17.70 -15.69
N THR A 59 -6.27 -17.73 -14.41
CA THR A 59 -7.64 -17.53 -13.92
C THR A 59 -7.69 -16.61 -12.71
N ALA A 60 -8.80 -15.89 -12.56
CA ALA A 60 -9.16 -15.17 -11.35
C ALA A 60 -10.53 -15.66 -10.87
N ARG A 61 -10.60 -16.10 -9.64
CA ARG A 61 -11.81 -16.64 -9.03
C ARG A 61 -12.17 -15.92 -7.75
N ILE A 62 -13.45 -15.70 -7.54
CA ILE A 62 -14.03 -15.14 -6.34
C ILE A 62 -14.97 -16.18 -5.77
N GLN A 63 -14.70 -16.64 -4.53
CA GLN A 63 -15.43 -17.76 -3.94
C GLN A 63 -15.51 -18.99 -4.87
N GLY A 64 -14.38 -19.31 -5.54
CA GLY A 64 -14.24 -20.45 -6.45
C GLY A 64 -14.84 -20.28 -7.84
N ARG A 65 -15.47 -19.13 -8.17
CA ARG A 65 -16.13 -18.84 -9.45
C ARG A 65 -15.55 -17.59 -10.12
N GLY A 66 -15.67 -17.48 -11.44
CA GLY A 66 -15.44 -16.22 -12.15
C GLY A 66 -16.45 -15.16 -11.73
N TYR A 67 -16.04 -13.88 -11.70
CA TYR A 67 -16.95 -12.80 -11.27
C TYR A 67 -18.28 -12.76 -12.03
N HIS A 68 -18.25 -12.99 -13.35
CA HIS A 68 -19.43 -13.01 -14.23
C HIS A 68 -20.35 -14.22 -14.04
N GLU A 69 -19.93 -15.25 -13.30
CA GLU A 69 -20.71 -16.44 -12.99
C GLU A 69 -21.60 -16.26 -11.76
N HIS A 70 -21.43 -15.15 -11.02
CA HIS A 70 -22.29 -14.80 -9.90
C HIS A 70 -23.60 -14.18 -10.40
N ALA A 71 -24.74 -14.70 -9.93
CA ALA A 71 -26.07 -14.22 -10.33
C ALA A 71 -26.33 -12.76 -9.89
N GLU A 72 -25.80 -12.38 -8.72
CA GLU A 72 -25.91 -11.05 -8.12
C GLU A 72 -24.52 -10.54 -7.69
N PRO A 73 -23.67 -10.16 -8.68
CA PRO A 73 -22.24 -9.92 -8.39
C PRO A 73 -21.99 -8.78 -7.40
N LEU A 74 -22.84 -7.73 -7.38
CA LEU A 74 -22.70 -6.63 -6.41
C LEU A 74 -23.02 -7.02 -4.95
N ARG A 75 -23.73 -8.12 -4.72
CA ARG A 75 -23.94 -8.69 -3.39
C ARG A 75 -22.76 -9.55 -2.93
N VAL A 76 -21.93 -9.98 -3.88
CA VAL A 76 -20.73 -10.77 -3.60
C VAL A 76 -19.51 -9.86 -3.45
N VAL A 77 -19.32 -8.93 -4.40
CA VAL A 77 -18.16 -8.03 -4.45
C VAL A 77 -18.58 -6.60 -4.66
N GLY A 78 -18.17 -5.73 -3.76
CA GLY A 78 -18.16 -4.28 -3.96
C GLY A 78 -16.80 -3.84 -4.50
N ALA A 79 -16.80 -3.00 -5.52
CA ALA A 79 -15.56 -2.55 -6.15
C ALA A 79 -15.50 -1.02 -6.29
N LEU A 80 -14.31 -0.46 -6.02
CA LEU A 80 -13.96 0.92 -6.32
C LEU A 80 -12.65 0.91 -7.12
N LEU A 81 -12.73 1.15 -8.42
CA LEU A 81 -11.57 1.18 -9.33
C LEU A 81 -11.22 2.59 -9.82
N ASP A 82 -12.14 3.54 -9.71
CA ASP A 82 -11.96 4.93 -10.08
C ASP A 82 -12.95 5.78 -9.27
N ALA A 83 -12.48 6.85 -8.65
CA ALA A 83 -13.32 7.76 -7.87
C ALA A 83 -14.27 8.58 -8.76
N ARG A 84 -13.93 8.81 -10.03
CA ARG A 84 -14.65 9.71 -10.94
C ARG A 84 -15.55 8.98 -11.95
N TRP A 85 -16.03 7.79 -11.61
CA TRP A 85 -16.88 6.99 -12.50
C TRP A 85 -18.35 7.45 -12.54
N ALA A 86 -18.80 8.26 -11.54
CA ALA A 86 -20.18 8.74 -11.48
C ALA A 86 -20.43 9.89 -12.48
N HIS A 87 -21.62 9.89 -13.09
CA HIS A 87 -21.98 10.91 -14.08
C HIS A 87 -22.11 12.30 -13.41
N PRO A 88 -21.37 13.35 -13.87
CA PRO A 88 -21.24 14.62 -13.16
C PRO A 88 -22.54 15.40 -12.98
N LYS A 89 -23.55 15.18 -13.83
CA LYS A 89 -24.85 15.85 -13.76
C LYS A 89 -25.85 15.18 -12.82
N ARG A 90 -25.57 13.96 -12.33
CA ARG A 90 -26.44 13.30 -11.34
C ARG A 90 -26.11 13.77 -9.93
N SER A 91 -27.09 13.78 -9.03
CA SER A 91 -26.81 13.88 -7.59
C SER A 91 -26.24 12.55 -7.08
N ALA A 92 -25.57 12.57 -5.92
CA ALA A 92 -25.03 11.35 -5.31
C ALA A 92 -26.15 10.33 -5.04
N ARG A 93 -27.28 10.78 -4.48
CA ARG A 93 -28.50 9.96 -4.26
C ARG A 93 -28.99 9.36 -5.57
N ALA A 94 -29.23 10.19 -6.60
CA ALA A 94 -29.74 9.72 -7.88
C ALA A 94 -28.82 8.71 -8.54
N HIS A 95 -27.49 8.88 -8.35
CA HIS A 95 -26.51 7.93 -8.86
C HIS A 95 -26.59 6.57 -8.15
N LEU A 96 -26.63 6.55 -6.81
CA LEU A 96 -26.75 5.31 -6.04
C LEU A 96 -28.12 4.63 -6.24
N THR A 97 -29.18 5.40 -6.34
CA THR A 97 -30.55 4.88 -6.65
C THR A 97 -30.56 4.18 -8.02
N TRP A 98 -29.93 4.80 -9.03
CA TRP A 98 -29.79 4.18 -10.35
C TRP A 98 -29.02 2.86 -10.29
N LEU A 99 -27.92 2.80 -9.52
CA LEU A 99 -27.17 1.56 -9.29
C LEU A 99 -28.04 0.50 -8.58
N ALA A 100 -28.77 0.89 -7.55
CA ALA A 100 -29.63 -0.01 -6.80
C ALA A 100 -30.67 -0.66 -7.72
N HIS A 101 -31.40 0.16 -8.51
CA HIS A 101 -32.35 -0.35 -9.48
C HIS A 101 -31.72 -1.27 -10.53
N SER A 102 -30.56 -0.88 -11.08
CA SER A 102 -29.88 -1.66 -12.12
C SER A 102 -29.44 -3.05 -11.62
N ASN A 103 -29.30 -3.22 -10.31
CA ASN A 103 -28.80 -4.44 -9.69
C ASN A 103 -29.83 -5.11 -8.75
N ARG A 104 -31.10 -4.71 -8.81
CA ARG A 104 -32.20 -5.25 -7.98
C ARG A 104 -31.90 -5.19 -6.47
N ILE A 105 -31.26 -4.10 -6.05
CA ILE A 105 -30.96 -3.79 -4.64
C ILE A 105 -32.06 -2.87 -4.14
N ASP A 106 -32.47 -3.05 -2.88
CA ASP A 106 -33.45 -2.17 -2.24
C ASP A 106 -32.91 -0.73 -2.17
N THR A 107 -33.72 0.21 -2.59
CA THR A 107 -33.38 1.65 -2.58
C THR A 107 -33.22 2.22 -1.16
N GLY A 108 -33.80 1.60 -0.14
CA GLY A 108 -33.56 1.93 1.26
C GLY A 108 -32.08 1.88 1.65
N ARG A 109 -31.31 1.00 0.99
CA ARG A 109 -29.84 0.92 1.18
C ARG A 109 -29.09 2.18 0.80
N VAL A 110 -29.66 3.03 -0.07
CA VAL A 110 -29.01 4.28 -0.52
C VAL A 110 -28.78 5.23 0.65
N ASP A 111 -29.77 5.42 1.52
CA ASP A 111 -29.63 6.29 2.69
C ASP A 111 -28.63 5.72 3.70
N GLU A 112 -28.66 4.41 3.90
CA GLU A 112 -27.72 3.74 4.80
C GLU A 112 -26.26 3.91 4.36
N VAL A 113 -25.97 3.69 3.07
CA VAL A 113 -24.58 3.83 2.57
C VAL A 113 -24.13 5.29 2.52
N LEU A 114 -25.04 6.23 2.19
CA LEU A 114 -24.75 7.67 2.24
C LEU A 114 -24.39 8.11 3.67
N ALA A 115 -25.15 7.66 4.66
CA ALA A 115 -24.85 7.92 6.07
C ALA A 115 -23.51 7.31 6.49
N ARG A 116 -23.26 6.06 6.10
CA ARG A 116 -22.03 5.34 6.44
C ARG A 116 -20.76 6.01 5.90
N VAL A 117 -20.85 6.67 4.75
CA VAL A 117 -19.71 7.40 4.16
C VAL A 117 -19.71 8.90 4.46
N GLY A 118 -20.69 9.41 5.23
CA GLY A 118 -20.77 10.81 5.63
C GLY A 118 -21.14 11.75 4.48
N LEU A 119 -21.99 11.32 3.55
CA LEU A 119 -22.46 12.14 2.42
C LEU A 119 -23.94 12.51 2.49
N THR A 120 -24.62 12.29 3.62
CA THR A 120 -26.07 12.56 3.79
C THR A 120 -26.43 14.00 3.46
N GLU A 121 -25.70 14.99 4.02
CA GLU A 121 -25.98 16.42 3.85
C GLU A 121 -25.79 16.92 2.41
N VAL A 122 -24.98 16.21 1.62
CA VAL A 122 -24.64 16.56 0.24
C VAL A 122 -25.24 15.60 -0.78
N ALA A 123 -26.12 14.70 -0.34
CA ALA A 123 -26.69 13.64 -1.17
C ALA A 123 -27.41 14.16 -2.43
N GLU A 124 -28.03 15.32 -2.36
CA GLU A 124 -28.75 15.97 -3.46
C GLU A 124 -27.84 16.83 -4.35
N GLN A 125 -26.59 17.08 -3.95
CA GLN A 125 -25.66 17.84 -4.76
C GLN A 125 -25.18 17.04 -5.96
N ARG A 126 -24.93 17.74 -7.09
CA ARG A 126 -24.39 17.11 -8.30
C ARG A 126 -22.95 16.66 -8.08
N VAL A 127 -22.66 15.44 -8.48
CA VAL A 127 -21.33 14.81 -8.32
C VAL A 127 -20.22 15.61 -9.01
N GLY A 128 -20.54 16.33 -10.11
CA GLY A 128 -19.57 17.19 -10.79
C GLY A 128 -18.98 18.33 -9.94
N GLY A 129 -19.61 18.68 -8.83
CA GLY A 129 -19.10 19.65 -7.85
C GLY A 129 -18.38 19.01 -6.65
N PHE A 130 -18.24 17.68 -6.62
CA PHE A 130 -17.61 17.00 -5.50
C PHE A 130 -16.08 17.19 -5.52
N SER A 131 -15.50 17.33 -4.32
CA SER A 131 -14.06 17.18 -4.15
C SER A 131 -13.64 15.75 -4.49
N LEU A 132 -12.33 15.51 -4.67
CA LEU A 132 -11.83 14.17 -4.91
C LEU A 132 -12.18 13.25 -3.72
N GLY A 133 -12.03 13.72 -2.48
CA GLY A 133 -12.42 12.98 -1.29
C GLY A 133 -13.91 12.65 -1.22
N MET A 134 -14.79 13.58 -1.59
CA MET A 134 -16.24 13.30 -1.69
C MET A 134 -16.53 12.25 -2.78
N SER A 135 -15.81 12.31 -3.90
CA SER A 135 -15.95 11.32 -4.99
C SER A 135 -15.47 9.93 -4.55
N GLN A 136 -14.37 9.84 -3.79
CA GLN A 136 -13.90 8.58 -3.17
C GLN A 136 -14.95 8.01 -2.22
N ARG A 137 -15.53 8.84 -1.34
CA ARG A 137 -16.60 8.42 -0.42
C ARG A 137 -17.83 7.92 -1.17
N LEU A 138 -18.23 8.60 -2.26
CA LEU A 138 -19.33 8.14 -3.11
C LEU A 138 -19.02 6.82 -3.80
N GLY A 139 -17.81 6.64 -4.30
CA GLY A 139 -17.35 5.38 -4.88
C GLY A 139 -17.42 4.23 -3.88
N LEU A 140 -16.99 4.49 -2.64
CA LEU A 140 -17.08 3.51 -1.55
C LEU A 140 -18.54 3.21 -1.16
N ALA A 141 -19.44 4.24 -1.16
CA ALA A 141 -20.89 4.03 -1.00
C ALA A 141 -21.45 3.09 -2.07
N GLY A 142 -21.05 3.29 -3.33
CA GLY A 142 -21.44 2.41 -4.44
C GLY A 142 -20.92 0.97 -4.24
N ALA A 143 -19.69 0.81 -3.77
CA ALA A 143 -19.12 -0.49 -3.46
C ALA A 143 -19.86 -1.20 -2.32
N LEU A 144 -20.38 -0.46 -1.34
CA LEU A 144 -21.09 -1.00 -0.17
C LEU A 144 -22.59 -1.22 -0.43
N LEU A 145 -23.13 -0.75 -1.55
CA LEU A 145 -24.56 -0.70 -1.81
C LEU A 145 -25.23 -2.08 -1.76
N GLY A 146 -24.59 -3.10 -2.34
CA GLY A 146 -25.07 -4.49 -2.37
C GLY A 146 -24.83 -5.27 -1.09
N ASP A 147 -24.27 -4.65 -0.05
CA ASP A 147 -23.86 -5.32 1.19
C ASP A 147 -22.89 -6.50 0.98
N PRO A 148 -21.85 -6.33 0.17
CA PRO A 148 -21.00 -7.43 -0.25
C PRO A 148 -20.13 -7.99 0.88
N GLY A 149 -19.85 -9.30 0.81
CA GLY A 149 -18.87 -9.95 1.69
C GLY A 149 -17.41 -9.67 1.32
N ILE A 150 -17.17 -9.12 0.12
CA ILE A 150 -15.82 -8.87 -0.42
C ILE A 150 -15.75 -7.44 -0.95
N LEU A 151 -14.65 -6.74 -0.67
CA LEU A 151 -14.36 -5.42 -1.23
C LEU A 151 -13.05 -5.46 -2.02
N ILE A 152 -13.05 -4.87 -3.22
CA ILE A 152 -11.86 -4.68 -4.06
C ILE A 152 -11.72 -3.18 -4.34
N LEU A 153 -10.67 -2.56 -3.79
CA LEU A 153 -10.48 -1.12 -3.80
C LEU A 153 -9.13 -0.77 -4.44
N ASP A 154 -9.16 0.01 -5.51
CA ASP A 154 -7.94 0.44 -6.21
C ASP A 154 -7.55 1.85 -5.77
N GLU A 155 -6.43 1.98 -5.04
CA GLU A 155 -5.85 3.23 -4.54
C GLU A 155 -6.91 4.14 -3.85
N PRO A 156 -7.73 3.63 -2.92
CA PRO A 156 -8.88 4.38 -2.38
C PRO A 156 -8.49 5.56 -1.49
N ALA A 157 -7.26 5.63 -0.99
CA ALA A 157 -6.71 6.73 -0.21
C ALA A 157 -6.29 7.94 -1.06
N ASN A 158 -6.13 7.76 -2.37
CA ASN A 158 -5.63 8.82 -3.23
C ASN A 158 -6.55 10.05 -3.22
N GLY A 159 -5.97 11.20 -2.85
CA GLY A 159 -6.68 12.48 -2.83
C GLY A 159 -7.57 12.71 -1.62
N LEU A 160 -7.48 11.86 -0.61
CA LEU A 160 -8.01 12.13 0.72
C LEU A 160 -7.00 12.96 1.52
N ASP A 161 -7.52 13.81 2.40
CA ASP A 161 -6.75 14.46 3.44
C ASP A 161 -6.42 13.46 4.59
N PRO A 162 -5.55 13.81 5.54
CA PRO A 162 -5.19 12.90 6.63
C PRO A 162 -6.40 12.40 7.45
N GLU A 163 -7.43 13.25 7.65
CA GLU A 163 -8.65 12.87 8.35
C GLU A 163 -9.46 11.85 7.53
N GLY A 164 -9.59 12.08 6.22
CA GLY A 164 -10.24 11.16 5.28
C GLY A 164 -9.55 9.80 5.22
N ILE A 165 -8.21 9.77 5.23
CA ILE A 165 -7.43 8.52 5.28
C ILE A 165 -7.70 7.78 6.60
N ALA A 166 -7.67 8.49 7.75
CA ALA A 166 -7.94 7.89 9.04
C ALA A 166 -9.37 7.33 9.13
N TRP A 167 -10.37 8.08 8.63
CA TRP A 167 -11.75 7.62 8.54
C TRP A 167 -11.89 6.36 7.68
N MET A 168 -11.33 6.38 6.47
CA MET A 168 -11.40 5.23 5.55
C MET A 168 -10.75 3.99 6.16
N ARG A 169 -9.60 4.14 6.79
CA ARG A 169 -8.91 3.04 7.51
C ARG A 169 -9.79 2.46 8.61
N GLY A 170 -10.42 3.32 9.41
CA GLY A 170 -11.37 2.90 10.46
C GLY A 170 -12.53 2.09 9.88
N LEU A 171 -13.13 2.59 8.79
CA LEU A 171 -14.23 1.91 8.11
C LEU A 171 -13.81 0.53 7.55
N LEU A 172 -12.68 0.43 6.87
CA LEU A 172 -12.22 -0.84 6.30
C LEU A 172 -11.88 -1.87 7.36
N ARG A 173 -11.26 -1.44 8.48
CA ARG A 173 -11.02 -2.32 9.63
C ARG A 173 -12.31 -2.81 10.28
N GLN A 174 -13.31 -1.92 10.43
CA GLN A 174 -14.62 -2.31 10.94
C GLN A 174 -15.28 -3.35 10.03
N LEU A 175 -15.25 -3.15 8.71
CA LEU A 175 -15.80 -4.10 7.73
C LEU A 175 -15.11 -5.47 7.79
N ALA A 176 -13.80 -5.50 7.98
CA ALA A 176 -13.06 -6.75 8.18
C ALA A 176 -13.44 -7.44 9.50
N ALA A 177 -13.59 -6.67 10.58
CA ALA A 177 -14.07 -7.19 11.86
C ALA A 177 -15.52 -7.73 11.79
N GLU A 178 -16.34 -7.21 10.88
CA GLU A 178 -17.67 -7.77 10.53
C GLU A 178 -17.56 -9.09 9.72
N GLY A 179 -16.34 -9.57 9.40
CA GLY A 179 -16.08 -10.80 8.65
C GLY A 179 -15.93 -10.62 7.13
N ARG A 180 -15.93 -9.38 6.64
CA ARG A 180 -15.74 -9.12 5.19
C ARG A 180 -14.26 -9.20 4.82
N SER A 181 -13.99 -9.63 3.60
CA SER A 181 -12.64 -9.66 3.05
C SER A 181 -12.40 -8.39 2.23
N VAL A 182 -11.26 -7.74 2.45
CA VAL A 182 -10.93 -6.47 1.80
C VAL A 182 -9.59 -6.60 1.09
N LEU A 183 -9.57 -6.38 -0.23
CA LEU A 183 -8.36 -6.26 -1.04
C LEU A 183 -8.18 -4.79 -1.44
N VAL A 184 -7.12 -4.16 -0.94
CA VAL A 184 -6.83 -2.74 -1.15
C VAL A 184 -5.51 -2.58 -1.87
N SER A 185 -5.50 -1.95 -3.05
CA SER A 185 -4.24 -1.59 -3.68
C SER A 185 -3.68 -0.29 -3.12
N SER A 186 -2.37 -0.22 -3.00
CA SER A 186 -1.63 1.01 -2.70
C SER A 186 -0.21 0.95 -3.28
N HIS A 187 0.39 2.09 -3.46
CA HIS A 187 1.82 2.22 -3.73
C HIS A 187 2.60 2.65 -2.47
N LEU A 188 1.89 2.97 -1.37
CA LEU A 188 2.46 3.43 -0.10
C LEU A 188 2.39 2.32 0.94
N LEU A 189 3.54 1.79 1.31
CA LEU A 189 3.62 0.74 2.31
C LEU A 189 3.23 1.23 3.71
N ALA A 190 3.56 2.48 4.07
CA ALA A 190 3.20 3.06 5.36
C ALA A 190 1.69 3.07 5.63
N GLU A 191 0.88 3.30 4.59
CA GLU A 191 -0.59 3.20 4.70
C GLU A 191 -1.03 1.77 4.99
N MET A 192 -0.43 0.80 4.26
CA MET A 192 -0.78 -0.61 4.41
C MET A 192 -0.30 -1.18 5.74
N ALA A 193 0.85 -0.74 6.25
CA ALA A 193 1.33 -1.13 7.59
C ALA A 193 0.35 -0.77 8.72
N GLN A 194 -0.46 0.26 8.51
CA GLN A 194 -1.49 0.68 9.47
C GLN A 194 -2.87 0.08 9.24
N LEU A 195 -3.13 -0.54 8.10
CA LEU A 195 -4.44 -1.03 7.69
C LEU A 195 -4.49 -2.54 7.53
N ALA A 196 -3.52 -3.14 6.86
CA ALA A 196 -3.58 -4.50 6.38
C ALA A 196 -3.11 -5.53 7.42
N ASP A 197 -3.68 -6.72 7.34
CA ASP A 197 -3.23 -7.92 8.06
C ASP A 197 -2.17 -8.67 7.24
N ASP A 198 -2.42 -8.77 5.93
CA ASP A 198 -1.56 -9.42 4.96
C ASP A 198 -1.18 -8.46 3.84
N VAL A 199 -0.06 -8.74 3.19
CA VAL A 199 0.38 -8.00 2.01
C VAL A 199 0.79 -8.93 0.87
N VAL A 200 0.44 -8.51 -0.33
CA VAL A 200 0.88 -9.07 -1.61
C VAL A 200 1.70 -8.01 -2.32
N VAL A 201 3.00 -8.18 -2.41
CA VAL A 201 3.92 -7.23 -3.05
C VAL A 201 4.18 -7.68 -4.47
N ILE A 202 3.95 -6.80 -5.44
CA ILE A 202 4.21 -7.06 -6.86
C ILE A 202 5.18 -6.06 -7.46
N GLY A 203 5.92 -6.51 -8.49
CA GLY A 203 6.78 -5.66 -9.30
C GLY A 203 6.84 -6.18 -10.73
N ARG A 204 6.75 -5.28 -11.72
CA ARG A 204 6.75 -5.63 -13.15
C ARG A 204 5.80 -6.77 -13.52
N GLY A 205 4.62 -6.77 -12.93
CA GLY A 205 3.57 -7.75 -13.20
C GLY A 205 3.75 -9.11 -12.52
N ARG A 206 4.75 -9.31 -11.68
CA ARG A 206 5.06 -10.57 -10.99
C ARG A 206 4.93 -10.43 -9.49
N LEU A 207 4.61 -11.54 -8.82
CA LEU A 207 4.66 -11.63 -7.37
C LEU A 207 6.11 -11.54 -6.88
N ILE A 208 6.36 -10.64 -5.95
CA ILE A 208 7.64 -10.54 -5.24
C ILE A 208 7.54 -11.29 -3.91
N LYS A 209 6.50 -10.98 -3.11
CA LYS A 209 6.28 -11.60 -1.79
C LYS A 209 4.81 -11.57 -1.42
N GLN A 210 4.35 -12.59 -0.71
CA GLN A 210 3.08 -12.61 0.01
C GLN A 210 3.39 -13.04 1.45
N CYS A 211 3.01 -12.21 2.43
CA CYS A 211 3.27 -12.47 3.85
C CYS A 211 2.30 -11.65 4.73
N SER A 212 2.30 -11.89 6.03
CA SER A 212 1.64 -10.98 6.97
C SER A 212 2.39 -9.64 7.05
N ILE A 213 1.69 -8.57 7.43
CA ILE A 213 2.33 -7.28 7.68
C ILE A 213 3.36 -7.36 8.80
N ALA A 214 3.08 -8.20 9.82
CA ALA A 214 3.99 -8.46 10.93
C ALA A 214 5.31 -9.09 10.44
N GLU A 215 5.24 -10.09 9.57
CA GLU A 215 6.45 -10.70 8.96
C GLU A 215 7.22 -9.70 8.09
N LEU A 216 6.54 -8.81 7.38
CA LEU A 216 7.21 -7.78 6.60
C LEU A 216 7.97 -6.79 7.48
N THR A 217 7.42 -6.46 8.64
CA THR A 217 8.04 -5.55 9.61
C THR A 217 9.13 -6.22 10.46
N THR A 218 9.10 -7.56 10.63
CA THR A 218 10.09 -8.30 11.42
C THR A 218 11.31 -8.76 10.62
N VAL A 219 11.22 -8.84 9.29
CA VAL A 219 12.36 -9.21 8.41
C VAL A 219 13.56 -8.26 8.59
N ASP A 220 13.31 -7.02 9.02
CA ASP A 220 14.40 -6.07 9.35
C ASP A 220 15.05 -6.28 10.73
N ALA A 221 14.46 -7.10 11.61
CA ALA A 221 15.08 -7.40 12.90
C ALA A 221 16.22 -8.44 12.80
N SER A 222 16.33 -9.17 11.69
CA SER A 222 17.38 -10.18 11.45
C SER A 222 18.55 -9.66 10.61
N THR A 223 18.42 -8.54 9.93
CA THR A 223 19.58 -7.78 9.45
C THR A 223 20.12 -7.03 10.68
N ALA A 224 21.27 -7.44 11.21
CA ALA A 224 21.95 -6.84 12.35
C ALA A 224 21.81 -5.32 12.29
N GLY A 225 20.98 -4.76 13.22
CA GLY A 225 20.48 -3.42 13.13
C GLY A 225 21.58 -2.42 12.83
N GLU A 226 21.43 -1.63 11.80
CA GLU A 226 22.29 -0.47 11.57
C GLU A 226 22.09 0.50 12.73
N VAL A 227 23.18 0.93 13.32
CA VAL A 227 23.15 1.96 14.35
C VAL A 227 23.80 3.21 13.79
N LEU A 228 23.06 4.32 13.79
CA LEU A 228 23.59 5.62 13.47
C LEU A 228 24.39 6.16 14.66
N VAL A 229 25.66 6.45 14.44
CA VAL A 229 26.58 6.95 15.45
C VAL A 229 27.15 8.28 14.98
N ARG A 230 27.06 9.31 15.82
CA ARG A 230 27.70 10.62 15.58
C ARG A 230 28.50 11.05 16.80
N GLY A 231 29.63 11.66 16.57
CA GLY A 231 30.46 12.21 17.62
C GLY A 231 31.54 13.15 17.07
N PRO A 232 32.24 13.88 17.94
CA PRO A 232 33.21 14.89 17.55
C PRO A 232 34.50 14.30 16.94
N GLU A 233 34.75 12.99 17.15
CA GLU A 233 35.95 12.30 16.70
C GLU A 233 35.59 11.08 15.83
N PRO A 234 35.05 11.30 14.59
CA PRO A 234 34.50 10.19 13.76
C PRO A 234 35.57 9.15 13.36
N GLY A 235 36.82 9.57 13.17
CA GLY A 235 37.92 8.65 12.88
C GLY A 235 38.21 7.67 14.03
N ARG A 236 38.27 8.16 15.26
CA ARG A 236 38.49 7.32 16.45
C ARG A 236 37.31 6.42 16.74
N LEU A 237 36.07 6.93 16.52
CA LEU A 237 34.86 6.12 16.64
C LEU A 237 34.90 4.97 15.65
N ARG A 238 35.25 5.19 14.38
CA ARG A 238 35.38 4.18 13.34
C ARG A 238 36.41 3.11 13.75
N GLU A 239 37.61 3.50 14.16
CA GLU A 239 38.65 2.58 14.58
C GLU A 239 38.19 1.71 15.77
N LEU A 240 37.64 2.35 16.80
CA LEU A 240 37.15 1.64 17.99
C LEU A 240 36.10 0.59 17.65
N LEU A 241 35.10 0.98 16.88
CA LEU A 241 33.96 0.11 16.55
C LEU A 241 34.35 -1.00 15.58
N THR A 242 35.28 -0.74 14.66
CA THR A 242 35.85 -1.77 13.79
C THR A 242 36.66 -2.79 14.58
N HIS A 243 37.46 -2.36 15.57
CA HIS A 243 38.16 -3.27 16.47
C HIS A 243 37.22 -4.09 17.37
N ALA A 244 36.04 -3.53 17.68
CA ALA A 244 35.00 -4.27 18.40
C ALA A 244 34.21 -5.26 17.54
N GLY A 245 34.59 -5.43 16.26
CA GLY A 245 34.01 -6.41 15.34
C GLY A 245 32.83 -5.86 14.50
N ALA A 246 32.59 -4.55 14.52
CA ALA A 246 31.55 -3.94 13.68
C ALA A 246 32.04 -3.64 12.26
N THR A 247 31.11 -3.63 11.31
CA THR A 247 31.31 -3.01 9.99
C THR A 247 30.84 -1.55 10.09
N VAL A 248 31.72 -0.60 9.75
CA VAL A 248 31.44 0.84 9.84
C VAL A 248 31.53 1.48 8.46
N THR A 249 30.42 2.10 8.02
CA THR A 249 30.33 2.82 6.73
C THR A 249 29.96 4.28 6.99
N ASP A 250 30.15 5.15 5.98
CA ASP A 250 29.73 6.53 6.08
C ASP A 250 28.21 6.64 5.90
N GLY A 251 27.58 7.42 6.78
CA GLY A 251 26.16 7.74 6.64
C GLY A 251 25.96 8.95 5.72
N VAL A 252 24.68 9.24 5.40
CA VAL A 252 24.32 10.42 4.59
C VAL A 252 24.72 11.69 5.36
N PRO A 253 25.50 12.61 4.76
CA PRO A 253 25.91 13.84 5.41
C PRO A 253 24.71 14.64 5.95
N GLY A 254 24.77 14.98 7.22
CA GLY A 254 23.79 15.85 7.88
C GLY A 254 24.15 17.33 7.74
N PRO A 255 23.35 18.22 8.34
CA PRO A 255 23.56 19.67 8.28
C PRO A 255 24.86 20.11 9.00
N ASP A 256 25.45 19.28 9.84
CA ASP A 256 26.68 19.55 10.55
C ASP A 256 27.87 18.75 9.97
N PRO A 257 28.75 19.37 9.17
CA PRO A 257 29.87 18.67 8.54
C PRO A 257 30.98 18.31 9.54
N SER A 258 30.99 18.85 10.76
CA SER A 258 32.02 18.59 11.77
C SER A 258 31.87 17.23 12.46
N ALA A 259 30.67 16.63 12.39
CA ALA A 259 30.38 15.34 12.97
C ALA A 259 29.62 14.45 11.94
N PRO A 260 30.31 13.96 10.89
CA PRO A 260 29.69 13.11 9.89
C PRO A 260 29.12 11.85 10.54
N PRO A 261 27.92 11.40 10.15
CA PRO A 261 27.30 10.22 10.68
C PRO A 261 28.05 8.97 10.22
N LEU A 262 28.20 8.00 11.11
CA LEU A 262 28.68 6.65 10.83
C LEU A 262 27.51 5.68 10.92
N LEU A 263 27.43 4.73 10.00
CA LEU A 263 26.51 3.60 10.06
C LEU A 263 27.28 2.36 10.52
N VAL A 264 26.84 1.79 11.62
CA VAL A 264 27.50 0.68 12.30
C VAL A 264 26.61 -0.54 12.25
N THR A 265 27.11 -1.65 11.73
CA THR A 265 26.44 -2.95 11.71
C THR A 265 27.24 -3.99 12.48
N GLY A 266 26.58 -4.96 13.11
CA GLY A 266 27.22 -6.05 13.86
C GLY A 266 27.33 -5.81 15.36
N LEU A 267 26.99 -4.61 15.87
CA LEU A 267 26.93 -4.31 17.30
C LEU A 267 25.58 -3.72 17.69
N SER A 268 25.12 -4.00 18.90
CA SER A 268 23.94 -3.34 19.46
C SER A 268 24.25 -1.92 19.92
N CYS A 269 23.21 -1.06 20.06
CA CYS A 269 23.40 0.27 20.68
C CYS A 269 24.03 0.19 22.07
N GLU A 270 23.69 -0.83 22.84
CA GLU A 270 24.22 -1.04 24.18
C GLU A 270 25.72 -1.37 24.15
N ASP A 271 26.15 -2.24 23.23
CA ASP A 271 27.56 -2.61 23.07
C ASP A 271 28.39 -1.43 22.55
N ILE A 272 27.84 -0.68 21.57
CA ILE A 272 28.47 0.55 21.08
C ILE A 272 28.61 1.57 22.20
N GLY A 273 27.53 1.80 22.97
CA GLY A 273 27.55 2.74 24.10
C GLY A 273 28.61 2.37 25.16
N ARG A 274 28.72 1.09 25.51
CA ARG A 274 29.75 0.61 26.45
C ARG A 274 31.15 0.77 25.90
N ALA A 275 31.40 0.41 24.65
CA ALA A 275 32.69 0.53 24.00
C ALA A 275 33.17 2.00 23.97
N VAL A 276 32.31 2.91 23.57
CA VAL A 276 32.60 4.34 23.46
C VAL A 276 32.85 4.95 24.83
N ALA A 277 32.00 4.63 25.82
CA ALA A 277 32.20 5.09 27.21
C ALA A 277 33.51 4.57 27.80
N GLY A 278 33.86 3.30 27.58
CA GLY A 278 35.13 2.69 27.99
C GLY A 278 36.37 3.35 27.36
N ALA A 279 36.23 3.88 26.17
CA ALA A 279 37.29 4.62 25.45
C ALA A 279 37.32 6.14 25.81
N GLY A 280 36.43 6.64 26.64
CA GLY A 280 36.33 8.05 26.99
C GLY A 280 35.92 8.96 25.85
N LEU A 281 35.24 8.41 24.82
CA LEU A 281 34.77 9.17 23.68
C LEU A 281 33.34 9.72 23.94
N VAL A 282 33.03 10.82 23.25
CA VAL A 282 31.70 11.45 23.35
C VAL A 282 30.84 11.08 22.13
N LEU A 283 29.56 10.81 22.38
CA LEU A 283 28.57 10.67 21.35
C LEU A 283 27.62 11.87 21.34
N PHE A 284 27.27 12.34 20.15
CA PHE A 284 26.20 13.29 19.93
C PHE A 284 24.89 12.57 19.59
N GLU A 285 25.02 11.39 18.96
CA GLU A 285 23.87 10.58 18.57
C GLU A 285 24.24 9.10 18.57
N LEU A 286 23.34 8.29 19.12
CA LEU A 286 23.38 6.83 19.11
C LEU A 286 21.95 6.33 18.89
N THR A 287 21.57 6.17 17.62
CA THR A 287 20.19 5.85 17.24
C THR A 287 20.14 4.53 16.49
N PRO A 288 19.41 3.52 16.98
CA PRO A 288 19.19 2.32 16.21
C PRO A 288 18.40 2.70 14.96
N ARG A 289 18.97 2.53 13.79
CA ARG A 289 18.22 2.53 12.54
C ARG A 289 17.54 1.17 12.44
N ARG A 290 16.30 1.14 12.87
CA ARG A 290 15.42 0.07 12.42
C ARG A 290 15.15 0.38 10.96
N GLY A 291 15.48 -0.53 10.05
CA GLY A 291 15.04 -0.41 8.67
C GLY A 291 13.56 -0.06 8.68
N THR A 292 13.16 0.97 7.96
CA THR A 292 11.74 1.31 7.90
C THR A 292 11.06 0.27 7.03
N VAL A 293 9.76 0.07 7.25
CA VAL A 293 8.96 -0.82 6.38
C VAL A 293 9.08 -0.38 4.92
N GLU A 294 9.33 0.94 4.69
CA GLU A 294 9.66 1.51 3.39
C GLU A 294 11.00 1.02 2.84
N ASP A 295 12.04 0.92 3.68
CA ASP A 295 13.37 0.45 3.24
C ASP A 295 13.30 -1.02 2.80
N ALA A 296 12.60 -1.87 3.56
CA ALA A 296 12.34 -3.26 3.17
C ALA A 296 11.58 -3.34 1.84
N TYR A 297 10.58 -2.50 1.65
CA TYR A 297 9.82 -2.43 0.41
C TYR A 297 10.68 -1.93 -0.77
N LEU A 298 11.51 -0.90 -0.55
CA LEU A 298 12.43 -0.37 -1.56
C LEU A 298 13.50 -1.41 -1.95
N GLN A 299 14.03 -2.16 -1.01
CA GLN A 299 14.93 -3.29 -1.29
C GLN A 299 14.24 -4.36 -2.14
N LEU A 300 13.01 -4.75 -1.79
CA LEU A 300 12.23 -5.74 -2.52
C LEU A 300 11.83 -5.25 -3.93
N THR A 301 11.55 -3.96 -4.10
CA THR A 301 11.04 -3.40 -5.36
C THR A 301 12.08 -2.61 -6.15
N GLY A 302 13.25 -2.31 -5.60
CA GLY A 302 14.27 -1.41 -6.18
C GLY A 302 14.76 -1.83 -7.57
N SER A 303 14.77 -3.13 -7.88
CA SER A 303 15.03 -3.65 -9.23
C SER A 303 13.82 -3.60 -10.17
N SER A 304 12.63 -3.29 -9.66
CA SER A 304 11.34 -3.39 -10.34
C SER A 304 10.71 -2.05 -10.72
N VAL A 305 11.34 -0.92 -10.38
CA VAL A 305 10.86 0.43 -10.74
C VAL A 305 11.16 0.72 -12.22
N GLU A 306 10.12 1.03 -12.98
CA GLU A 306 10.19 1.25 -14.44
C GLU A 306 10.74 2.64 -14.83
N TYR A 307 10.59 3.64 -13.95
CA TYR A 307 11.05 5.02 -14.17
C TYR A 307 11.95 5.48 -13.04
N ARG A 308 13.26 5.44 -13.24
CA ARG A 308 14.24 6.11 -12.36
C ARG A 308 14.44 7.53 -12.87
N GLY A 309 13.97 8.54 -12.15
CA GLY A 309 14.39 9.92 -12.39
C GLY A 309 15.90 10.04 -12.15
N SER A 310 16.68 10.33 -13.18
CA SER A 310 18.08 10.70 -13.01
C SER A 310 18.14 12.16 -12.54
N VAL A 311 18.45 12.39 -11.28
CA VAL A 311 18.91 13.70 -10.84
C VAL A 311 20.33 13.85 -11.38
N ARG A 312 20.51 14.63 -12.46
CA ARG A 312 21.84 15.09 -12.88
C ARG A 312 22.31 16.10 -11.83
N PRO A 313 23.54 15.97 -11.29
CA PRO A 313 24.15 17.04 -10.52
C PRO A 313 24.20 18.30 -11.42
N ALA A 314 23.82 19.44 -10.86
CA ALA A 314 24.01 20.73 -11.54
C ALA A 314 25.51 20.92 -11.75
N GLU A 315 25.95 20.85 -13.03
CA GLU A 315 27.30 21.30 -13.39
C GLU A 315 27.38 22.79 -13.09
N GLU A 316 28.30 23.15 -12.20
CA GLU A 316 28.74 24.53 -11.98
C GLU A 316 29.11 25.14 -13.33
N ARG A 317 28.30 26.07 -13.79
CA ARG A 317 28.73 27.00 -14.84
C ARG A 317 29.72 27.98 -14.21
N ALA A 318 31.01 27.68 -14.35
CA ALA A 318 32.06 28.68 -14.19
C ALA A 318 31.89 29.74 -15.28
N VAL A 319 31.77 30.99 -14.86
CA VAL A 319 32.01 32.20 -15.68
C VAL A 319 33.37 32.73 -15.29
#